data_8cd9391f9bd097c003eb3c0a88f282c0
#
_entry.id   8cd9391f9bd097c003eb3c0a88f282c0
#
_cell.length_a   1.000
_cell.length_b   1.000
_cell.length_c   1.000
_cell.angle_alpha   90.00
_cell.angle_beta   90.00
_cell.angle_gamma   90.00
#
_symmetry.space_group_name_H-M   'P 1'
#
loop_
_entity.id
_entity.type
_entity.pdbx_description
1 polymer ?
#
loop_
_entity_poly.entity_id
_entity_poly.type
_entity_poly.pdbx_seq_one_letter_code
_entity_poly.pdbx_strand_id
1 'polypeptide(L)'
;VGTPDLRLIDRCVEACTAAHQRLLAVSDGLTDADLRAPSLLPGWSRGHVLNHLRRNAHGFSLMCEAAGRGEEGLQYPGGMDERNRGIEDGADDPAPTLVANLRASIYELEAKWFRGDGTMWMGSGVLGTGATVPVSDVPYRRLREVTVHLTDLDVGISHEEWPDLFVRMELDRQKMAWAASHPMGLTQLPARAMELPDKLRLAWLINRARVDGLPDGPGL
;
A
#
# COMPACT_ATOMS: atom_id res chain seq x y z
N VAL A 1 16.62 9.36 -14.57
CA VAL A 1 15.18 9.14 -14.31
C VAL A 1 14.45 9.66 -15.55
N GLY A 2 13.61 8.85 -16.19
CA GLY A 2 12.82 9.24 -17.36
C GLY A 2 11.72 10.25 -16.99
N THR A 3 11.15 10.93 -17.99
CA THR A 3 9.98 11.80 -17.78
C THR A 3 8.80 10.96 -17.25
N PRO A 4 8.14 11.37 -16.15
CA PRO A 4 7.03 10.62 -15.60
C PRO A 4 5.83 10.57 -16.56
N ASP A 5 5.16 9.43 -16.63
CA ASP A 5 3.89 9.29 -17.35
C ASP A 5 2.75 9.89 -16.53
N LEU A 6 2.41 11.14 -16.84
CA LEU A 6 1.34 11.87 -16.13
C LEU A 6 -0.02 11.15 -16.22
N ARG A 7 -0.32 10.48 -17.34
CA ARG A 7 -1.58 9.73 -17.48
C ARG A 7 -1.65 8.52 -16.55
N LEU A 8 -0.51 7.86 -16.35
CA LEU A 8 -0.44 6.75 -15.39
C LEU A 8 -0.56 7.27 -13.96
N ILE A 9 0.10 8.39 -13.64
CA ILE A 9 -0.03 9.05 -12.33
C ILE A 9 -1.50 9.37 -12.06
N ASP A 10 -2.19 10.06 -12.98
CA ASP A 10 -3.61 10.43 -12.82
C ASP A 10 -4.49 9.21 -12.55
N ARG A 11 -4.30 8.13 -13.30
CA ARG A 11 -5.04 6.87 -13.09
C ARG A 11 -4.75 6.23 -11.73
N CYS A 12 -3.50 6.29 -11.27
CA CYS A 12 -3.13 5.78 -9.95
C CYS A 12 -3.71 6.66 -8.83
N VAL A 13 -3.71 7.98 -8.99
CA VAL A 13 -4.34 8.92 -8.05
C VAL A 13 -5.85 8.64 -7.97
N GLU A 14 -6.54 8.55 -9.10
CA GLU A 14 -7.99 8.26 -9.14
C GLU A 14 -8.32 6.94 -8.45
N ALA A 15 -7.62 5.86 -8.79
CA ALA A 15 -7.82 4.55 -8.18
C ALA A 15 -7.49 4.55 -6.69
N CYS A 16 -6.45 5.26 -6.27
CA CYS A 16 -6.07 5.38 -4.87
C CYS A 16 -7.08 6.20 -4.07
N THR A 17 -7.62 7.30 -4.63
CA THR A 17 -8.68 8.09 -3.98
C THR A 17 -9.94 7.24 -3.77
N ALA A 18 -10.33 6.44 -4.76
CA ALA A 18 -11.45 5.50 -4.60
C ALA A 18 -11.19 4.46 -3.49
N ALA A 19 -9.95 3.92 -3.41
CA ALA A 19 -9.55 3.01 -2.35
C ALA A 19 -9.54 3.69 -0.97
N HIS A 20 -9.10 4.94 -0.87
CA HIS A 20 -9.16 5.75 0.35
C HIS A 20 -10.61 5.96 0.82
N GLN A 21 -11.53 6.29 -0.09
CA GLN A 21 -12.94 6.43 0.24
C GLN A 21 -13.53 5.12 0.79
N ARG A 22 -13.17 3.98 0.17
CA ARG A 22 -13.58 2.66 0.66
C ARG A 22 -13.02 2.38 2.04
N LEU A 23 -11.72 2.66 2.27
CA LEU A 23 -11.07 2.51 3.57
C LEU A 23 -11.76 3.33 4.65
N LEU A 24 -12.04 4.61 4.39
CA LEU A 24 -12.71 5.49 5.35
C LEU A 24 -14.14 5.05 5.64
N ALA A 25 -14.89 4.63 4.62
CA ALA A 25 -16.26 4.13 4.80
C ALA A 25 -16.33 2.89 5.69
N VAL A 26 -15.35 1.98 5.55
CA VAL A 26 -15.22 0.80 6.42
C VAL A 26 -14.81 1.21 7.83
N SER A 27 -13.80 2.10 7.94
CA SER A 27 -13.26 2.52 9.23
C SER A 27 -14.27 3.28 10.09
N ASP A 28 -15.16 4.05 9.49
CA ASP A 28 -16.22 4.80 10.19
C ASP A 28 -17.20 3.90 10.96
N GLY A 29 -17.33 2.64 10.56
CA GLY A 29 -18.18 1.66 11.23
C GLY A 29 -17.51 0.86 12.34
N LEU A 30 -16.19 1.01 12.55
CA LEU A 30 -15.44 0.22 13.53
C LEU A 30 -15.53 0.82 14.93
N THR A 31 -15.76 -0.04 15.91
CA THR A 31 -15.72 0.28 17.36
C THR A 31 -14.32 0.03 17.93
N ASP A 32 -14.08 0.49 19.16
CA ASP A 32 -12.84 0.18 19.90
C ASP A 32 -12.63 -1.34 20.05
N ALA A 33 -13.71 -2.11 20.20
CA ALA A 33 -13.62 -3.57 20.29
C ALA A 33 -13.19 -4.17 18.94
N ASP A 34 -13.72 -3.65 17.83
CA ASP A 34 -13.33 -4.07 16.48
C ASP A 34 -11.86 -3.76 16.20
N LEU A 35 -11.36 -2.59 16.63
CA LEU A 35 -9.96 -2.21 16.44
C LEU A 35 -9.00 -3.11 17.22
N ARG A 36 -9.39 -3.58 18.41
CA ARG A 36 -8.59 -4.53 19.20
C ARG A 36 -8.64 -5.97 18.69
N ALA A 37 -9.61 -6.29 17.83
CA ALA A 37 -9.69 -7.62 17.24
C ALA A 37 -8.49 -7.89 16.30
N PRO A 38 -8.06 -9.16 16.15
CA PRO A 38 -6.96 -9.51 15.28
C PRO A 38 -7.27 -9.16 13.82
N SER A 39 -6.23 -8.79 13.09
CA SER A 39 -6.23 -8.67 11.63
C SER A 39 -5.74 -9.99 10.99
N LEU A 40 -5.69 -10.08 9.66
CA LEU A 40 -5.03 -11.21 8.98
C LEU A 40 -3.49 -11.16 9.07
N LEU A 41 -2.92 -10.08 9.57
CA LEU A 41 -1.47 -9.96 9.77
C LEU A 41 -1.08 -10.53 11.14
N PRO A 42 -0.17 -11.51 11.19
CA PRO A 42 0.26 -12.10 12.45
C PRO A 42 0.78 -11.05 13.45
N GLY A 43 0.22 -11.05 14.65
CA GLY A 43 0.63 -10.14 15.73
C GLY A 43 0.03 -8.72 15.63
N TRP A 44 -0.74 -8.41 14.60
CA TRP A 44 -1.37 -7.09 14.44
C TRP A 44 -2.88 -7.15 14.65
N SER A 45 -3.40 -6.20 15.43
CA SER A 45 -4.83 -5.89 15.49
C SER A 45 -5.24 -5.03 14.29
N ARG A 46 -6.55 -4.86 14.08
CA ARG A 46 -7.06 -3.90 13.08
C ARG A 46 -6.60 -2.48 13.35
N GLY A 47 -6.46 -2.08 14.62
CA GLY A 47 -5.89 -0.78 15.01
C GLY A 47 -4.45 -0.59 14.53
N HIS A 48 -3.61 -1.62 14.62
CA HIS A 48 -2.24 -1.59 14.06
C HIS A 48 -2.27 -1.36 12.55
N VAL A 49 -3.16 -2.05 11.82
CA VAL A 49 -3.29 -1.88 10.36
C VAL A 49 -3.73 -0.45 10.00
N LEU A 50 -4.74 0.10 10.67
CA LEU A 50 -5.20 1.47 10.42
C LEU A 50 -4.12 2.50 10.77
N ASN A 51 -3.45 2.33 11.91
CA ASN A 51 -2.37 3.24 12.30
C ASN A 51 -1.16 3.14 11.36
N HIS A 52 -0.83 1.94 10.88
CA HIS A 52 0.16 1.76 9.81
C HIS A 52 -0.25 2.54 8.55
N LEU A 53 -1.48 2.41 8.08
CA LEU A 53 -1.98 3.13 6.90
C LEU A 53 -1.98 4.65 7.10
N ARG A 54 -2.30 5.14 8.31
CA ARG A 54 -2.18 6.55 8.67
C ARG A 54 -0.75 7.04 8.53
N ARG A 55 0.21 6.35 9.16
CA ARG A 55 1.64 6.72 9.14
C ARG A 55 2.25 6.62 7.73
N ASN A 56 1.82 5.63 6.96
CA ASN A 56 2.24 5.46 5.57
C ASN A 56 1.77 6.64 4.70
N ALA A 57 0.52 7.11 4.85
CA ALA A 57 0.01 8.29 4.14
C ALA A 57 0.82 9.54 4.51
N HIS A 58 1.06 9.78 5.80
CA HIS A 58 1.86 10.91 6.28
C HIS A 58 3.30 10.83 5.74
N GLY A 59 3.94 9.67 5.77
CA GLY A 59 5.28 9.49 5.22
C GLY A 59 5.37 9.80 3.73
N PHE A 60 4.40 9.39 2.94
CA PHE A 60 4.31 9.76 1.52
C PHE A 60 4.04 11.25 1.31
N SER A 61 3.25 11.88 2.21
CA SER A 61 3.04 13.34 2.19
C SER A 61 4.36 14.10 2.38
N LEU A 62 5.21 13.67 3.32
CA LEU A 62 6.55 14.24 3.54
C LEU A 62 7.44 14.12 2.30
N MET A 63 7.43 12.95 1.62
CA MET A 63 8.18 12.76 0.37
C MET A 63 7.70 13.70 -0.73
N CYS A 64 6.39 13.83 -0.93
CA CYS A 64 5.80 14.74 -1.93
C CYS A 64 6.15 16.21 -1.62
N GLU A 65 6.10 16.60 -0.35
CA GLU A 65 6.41 17.97 0.08
C GLU A 65 7.88 18.33 -0.17
N ALA A 66 8.81 17.45 0.19
CA ALA A 66 10.23 17.67 -0.05
C ALA A 66 10.51 17.75 -1.56
N ALA A 67 9.96 16.84 -2.36
CA ALA A 67 10.10 16.86 -3.81
C ALA A 67 9.56 18.15 -4.45
N GLY A 68 8.45 18.69 -3.94
CA GLY A 68 7.90 19.98 -4.39
C GLY A 68 8.85 21.16 -4.12
N ARG A 69 9.78 21.02 -3.17
CA ARG A 69 10.87 22.00 -2.91
C ARG A 69 12.17 21.66 -3.66
N GLY A 70 12.18 20.61 -4.48
CA GLY A 70 13.39 20.12 -5.16
C GLY A 70 14.35 19.37 -4.23
N GLU A 71 13.86 18.87 -3.10
CA GLU A 71 14.62 18.11 -2.10
C GLU A 71 14.25 16.62 -2.14
N GLU A 72 15.15 15.75 -1.69
CA GLU A 72 14.84 14.34 -1.49
C GLU A 72 14.19 14.13 -0.10
N GLY A 73 12.94 13.64 -0.08
CA GLY A 73 12.20 13.42 1.16
C GLY A 73 12.39 12.02 1.72
N LEU A 74 12.41 11.90 3.05
CA LEU A 74 12.39 10.61 3.75
C LEU A 74 10.95 10.22 4.10
N GLN A 75 10.54 8.99 3.77
CA GLN A 75 9.24 8.47 4.17
C GLN A 75 9.10 8.42 5.70
N TYR A 76 10.17 8.03 6.38
CA TYR A 76 10.24 7.97 7.85
C TYR A 76 11.54 8.64 8.33
N PRO A 77 11.52 9.95 8.65
CA PRO A 77 12.72 10.68 9.06
C PRO A 77 13.41 10.11 10.30
N GLY A 78 12.66 9.53 11.23
CA GLY A 78 13.19 8.85 12.42
C GLY A 78 13.55 7.37 12.20
N GLY A 79 13.53 6.89 10.94
CA GLY A 79 13.85 5.52 10.56
C GLY A 79 12.77 4.48 10.91
N MET A 80 13.11 3.21 10.66
CA MET A 80 12.16 2.11 10.86
C MET A 80 11.79 1.87 12.33
N ASP A 81 12.70 2.13 13.25
CA ASP A 81 12.43 1.96 14.69
C ASP A 81 11.38 2.97 15.17
N GLU A 82 11.49 4.23 14.74
CA GLU A 82 10.48 5.26 15.03
C GLU A 82 9.15 4.92 14.37
N ARG A 83 9.17 4.47 13.10
CA ARG A 83 7.97 3.98 12.42
C ARG A 83 7.29 2.87 13.22
N ASN A 84 8.02 1.86 13.64
CA ASN A 84 7.47 0.69 14.34
C ASN A 84 6.90 1.09 15.71
N ARG A 85 7.67 1.84 16.52
CA ARG A 85 7.16 2.38 17.79
C ARG A 85 5.89 3.18 17.59
N GLY A 86 5.86 4.08 16.60
CA GLY A 86 4.68 4.90 16.36
C GLY A 86 3.47 4.11 15.83
N ILE A 87 3.64 2.92 15.25
CA ILE A 87 2.53 2.02 14.94
C ILE A 87 1.98 1.41 16.23
N GLU A 88 2.85 0.88 17.09
CA GLU A 88 2.46 0.31 18.38
C GLU A 88 1.76 1.34 19.27
N ASP A 89 2.39 2.52 19.47
CA ASP A 89 1.89 3.58 20.35
C ASP A 89 0.49 4.08 20.00
N GLY A 90 0.09 4.04 18.73
CA GLY A 90 -1.21 4.53 18.28
C GLY A 90 -2.21 3.45 17.88
N ALA A 91 -1.85 2.17 18.02
CA ALA A 91 -2.75 1.07 17.62
C ALA A 91 -3.96 0.92 18.57
N ASP A 92 -3.81 1.32 19.81
CA ASP A 92 -4.82 1.25 20.86
C ASP A 92 -5.59 2.59 21.08
N ASP A 93 -5.34 3.58 20.22
CA ASP A 93 -6.11 4.83 20.23
C ASP A 93 -7.63 4.53 20.11
N PRO A 94 -8.50 5.31 20.78
CA PRO A 94 -9.94 5.20 20.58
C PRO A 94 -10.34 5.30 19.10
N ALA A 95 -11.29 4.46 18.66
CA ALA A 95 -11.69 4.39 17.26
C ALA A 95 -11.99 5.75 16.62
N PRO A 96 -12.74 6.67 17.25
CA PRO A 96 -12.98 7.99 16.67
C PRO A 96 -11.68 8.79 16.45
N THR A 97 -10.71 8.67 17.36
CA THR A 97 -9.41 9.36 17.27
C THR A 97 -8.57 8.79 16.14
N LEU A 98 -8.43 7.46 16.09
CA LEU A 98 -7.62 6.80 15.08
C LEU A 98 -8.18 7.03 13.67
N VAL A 99 -9.51 6.93 13.50
CA VAL A 99 -10.19 7.17 12.21
C VAL A 99 -10.07 8.64 11.78
N ALA A 100 -10.23 9.60 12.72
CA ALA A 100 -10.02 11.01 12.40
C ALA A 100 -8.58 11.31 11.96
N ASN A 101 -7.59 10.74 12.64
CA ASN A 101 -6.17 10.88 12.30
C ASN A 101 -5.84 10.22 10.94
N LEU A 102 -6.40 9.04 10.66
CA LEU A 102 -6.28 8.38 9.36
C LEU A 102 -6.85 9.26 8.25
N ARG A 103 -8.07 9.79 8.44
CA ARG A 103 -8.72 10.70 7.49
C ARG A 103 -7.90 11.94 7.21
N ALA A 104 -7.37 12.57 8.25
CA ALA A 104 -6.52 13.76 8.13
C ALA A 104 -5.27 13.47 7.30
N SER A 105 -4.57 12.35 7.56
CA SER A 105 -3.36 11.98 6.81
C SER A 105 -3.65 11.62 5.34
N ILE A 106 -4.80 11.02 5.05
CA ILE A 106 -5.25 10.75 3.68
C ILE A 106 -5.48 12.07 2.94
N TYR A 107 -6.26 12.99 3.51
CA TYR A 107 -6.56 14.27 2.88
C TYR A 107 -5.33 15.16 2.71
N GLU A 108 -4.38 15.10 3.65
CA GLU A 108 -3.09 15.77 3.50
C GLU A 108 -2.33 15.27 2.27
N LEU A 109 -2.22 13.94 2.10
CA LEU A 109 -1.55 13.34 0.96
C LEU A 109 -2.26 13.66 -0.37
N GLU A 110 -3.57 13.52 -0.43
CA GLU A 110 -4.36 13.85 -1.63
C GLU A 110 -4.23 15.33 -1.99
N ALA A 111 -4.19 16.24 -1.00
CA ALA A 111 -3.96 17.65 -1.23
C ALA A 111 -2.57 17.95 -1.82
N LYS A 112 -1.53 17.16 -1.45
CA LYS A 112 -0.20 17.25 -2.08
C LYS A 112 -0.26 16.83 -3.55
N TRP A 113 -0.95 15.73 -3.86
CA TRP A 113 -1.12 15.28 -5.24
C TRP A 113 -1.89 16.29 -6.09
N PHE A 114 -2.97 16.85 -5.56
CA PHE A 114 -3.79 17.84 -6.27
C PHE A 114 -3.02 19.15 -6.57
N ARG A 115 -2.11 19.57 -5.67
CA ARG A 115 -1.30 20.78 -5.82
C ARG A 115 0.05 20.51 -6.48
N GLY A 116 0.40 19.24 -6.66
CA GLY A 116 1.70 18.83 -7.19
C GLY A 116 1.91 19.33 -8.62
N ASP A 117 3.06 19.92 -8.86
CA ASP A 117 3.52 20.37 -10.17
C ASP A 117 4.59 19.44 -10.76
N GLY A 118 5.15 19.84 -11.90
CA GLY A 118 6.22 19.09 -12.55
C GLY A 118 7.45 18.88 -11.67
N THR A 119 7.77 19.81 -10.77
CA THR A 119 8.92 19.70 -9.85
C THR A 119 8.71 18.53 -8.91
N MET A 120 7.53 18.46 -8.28
CA MET A 120 7.19 17.37 -7.37
C MET A 120 7.23 16.00 -8.07
N TRP A 121 6.61 15.89 -9.26
CA TRP A 121 6.52 14.62 -9.97
C TRP A 121 7.86 14.14 -10.54
N MET A 122 8.79 15.06 -10.80
CA MET A 122 10.17 14.75 -11.24
C MET A 122 11.11 14.43 -10.08
N GLY A 123 10.70 14.69 -8.84
CA GLY A 123 11.52 14.48 -7.66
C GLY A 123 11.63 13.02 -7.24
N SER A 124 12.44 12.77 -6.22
CA SER A 124 12.64 11.46 -5.61
C SER A 124 12.45 11.52 -4.10
N GLY A 125 12.31 10.35 -3.49
CA GLY A 125 12.28 10.20 -2.05
C GLY A 125 12.78 8.81 -1.62
N VAL A 126 13.12 8.69 -0.35
CA VAL A 126 13.66 7.46 0.24
C VAL A 126 12.59 6.76 1.06
N LEU A 127 12.29 5.52 0.70
CA LEU A 127 11.38 4.65 1.44
C LEU A 127 11.99 4.21 2.78
N GLY A 128 11.16 3.74 3.69
CA GLY A 128 11.61 3.13 4.95
C GLY A 128 12.61 1.99 4.79
N THR A 129 12.60 1.31 3.64
CA THR A 129 13.59 0.27 3.27
C THR A 129 14.96 0.83 2.86
N GLY A 130 15.11 2.15 2.76
CA GLY A 130 16.32 2.81 2.25
C GLY A 130 16.38 2.93 0.71
N ALA A 131 15.40 2.39 -0.02
CA ALA A 131 15.38 2.49 -1.47
C ALA A 131 14.93 3.89 -1.92
N THR A 132 15.69 4.54 -2.80
CA THR A 132 15.27 5.77 -3.48
C THR A 132 14.30 5.45 -4.61
N VAL A 133 13.17 6.15 -4.65
CA VAL A 133 12.11 5.95 -5.65
C VAL A 133 11.64 7.29 -6.21
N PRO A 134 11.16 7.33 -7.48
CA PRO A 134 10.49 8.52 -8.01
C PRO A 134 9.22 8.84 -7.20
N VAL A 135 8.97 10.14 -6.94
CA VAL A 135 7.71 10.56 -6.29
C VAL A 135 6.50 10.27 -7.19
N SER A 136 6.68 10.21 -8.49
CA SER A 136 5.66 9.75 -9.44
C SER A 136 5.15 8.32 -9.20
N ASP A 137 5.90 7.48 -8.46
CA ASP A 137 5.47 6.14 -8.07
C ASP A 137 4.59 6.13 -6.80
N VAL A 138 4.59 7.21 -6.03
CA VAL A 138 3.90 7.28 -4.73
C VAL A 138 2.41 6.97 -4.84
N PRO A 139 1.64 7.48 -5.82
CA PRO A 139 0.23 7.14 -5.94
C PRO A 139 -0.02 5.63 -6.12
N TYR A 140 0.78 4.95 -6.96
CA TYR A 140 0.69 3.50 -7.10
C TYR A 140 1.08 2.74 -5.82
N ARG A 141 2.18 3.15 -5.17
CA ARG A 141 2.62 2.54 -3.91
C ARG A 141 1.56 2.67 -2.83
N ARG A 142 0.92 3.83 -2.75
CA ARG A 142 -0.17 4.07 -1.81
C ARG A 142 -1.41 3.25 -2.15
N LEU A 143 -1.78 3.16 -3.43
CA LEU A 143 -2.87 2.29 -3.89
C LEU A 143 -2.63 0.84 -3.44
N ARG A 144 -1.40 0.35 -3.60
CA ARG A 144 -0.99 -0.99 -3.16
C ARG A 144 -1.17 -1.18 -1.64
N GLU A 145 -0.66 -0.27 -0.83
CA GLU A 145 -0.79 -0.32 0.63
C GLU A 145 -2.27 -0.38 1.05
N VAL A 146 -3.08 0.55 0.53
CA VAL A 146 -4.51 0.62 0.90
C VAL A 146 -5.26 -0.62 0.44
N THR A 147 -5.05 -1.06 -0.80
CA THR A 147 -5.77 -2.20 -1.39
C THR A 147 -5.49 -3.50 -0.64
N VAL A 148 -4.22 -3.79 -0.36
CA VAL A 148 -3.83 -5.02 0.33
C VAL A 148 -4.30 -5.00 1.78
N HIS A 149 -4.06 -3.89 2.48
CA HIS A 149 -4.41 -3.79 3.90
C HIS A 149 -5.91 -3.65 4.18
N LEU A 150 -6.73 -3.23 3.20
CA LEU A 150 -8.19 -3.38 3.28
C LEU A 150 -8.61 -4.85 3.43
N THR A 151 -7.95 -5.76 2.72
CA THR A 151 -8.15 -7.20 2.90
C THR A 151 -7.63 -7.66 4.26
N ASP A 152 -6.45 -7.17 4.68
CA ASP A 152 -5.83 -7.55 5.94
C ASP A 152 -6.63 -7.12 7.18
N LEU A 153 -7.51 -6.13 7.08
CA LEU A 153 -8.42 -5.74 8.16
C LEU A 153 -9.42 -6.83 8.55
N ASP A 154 -9.67 -7.84 7.70
CA ASP A 154 -10.61 -8.94 7.96
C ASP A 154 -12.03 -8.44 8.32
N VAL A 155 -12.56 -7.57 7.48
CA VAL A 155 -13.88 -6.94 7.63
C VAL A 155 -14.82 -7.27 6.47
N GLY A 156 -14.64 -8.45 5.87
CA GLY A 156 -15.45 -8.93 4.76
C GLY A 156 -15.02 -8.44 3.37
N ILE A 157 -13.89 -7.74 3.28
CA ILE A 157 -13.29 -7.33 2.00
C ILE A 157 -12.23 -8.35 1.59
N SER A 158 -12.33 -8.85 0.36
CA SER A 158 -11.41 -9.85 -0.17
C SER A 158 -10.69 -9.37 -1.42
N HIS A 159 -9.76 -10.19 -1.91
CA HIS A 159 -9.06 -9.95 -3.17
C HIS A 159 -9.99 -9.84 -4.40
N GLU A 160 -11.20 -10.34 -4.33
CA GLU A 160 -12.20 -10.22 -5.40
C GLU A 160 -12.61 -8.75 -5.66
N GLU A 161 -12.46 -7.89 -4.65
CA GLU A 161 -12.77 -6.46 -4.74
C GLU A 161 -11.57 -5.59 -5.15
N TRP A 162 -10.40 -6.17 -5.39
CA TRP A 162 -9.22 -5.41 -5.79
C TRP A 162 -9.41 -4.70 -7.13
N PRO A 163 -9.02 -3.42 -7.26
CA PRO A 163 -9.11 -2.68 -8.51
C PRO A 163 -8.28 -3.31 -9.62
N ASP A 164 -8.83 -3.40 -10.83
CA ASP A 164 -8.15 -4.03 -11.98
C ASP A 164 -6.82 -3.35 -12.34
N LEU A 165 -6.71 -2.03 -12.13
CA LEU A 165 -5.44 -1.31 -12.32
C LEU A 165 -4.36 -1.83 -11.38
N PHE A 166 -4.69 -1.97 -10.09
CA PHE A 166 -3.78 -2.52 -9.09
C PHE A 166 -3.38 -3.96 -9.45
N VAL A 167 -4.37 -4.82 -9.74
CA VAL A 167 -4.13 -6.23 -10.05
C VAL A 167 -3.16 -6.37 -11.22
N ARG A 168 -3.39 -5.65 -12.32
CA ARG A 168 -2.52 -5.70 -13.50
C ARG A 168 -1.09 -5.26 -13.19
N MET A 169 -0.93 -4.08 -12.56
CA MET A 169 0.40 -3.52 -12.27
C MET A 169 1.18 -4.39 -11.27
N GLU A 170 0.49 -4.89 -10.24
CA GLU A 170 1.14 -5.71 -9.22
C GLU A 170 1.45 -7.13 -9.74
N LEU A 171 0.61 -7.73 -10.58
CA LEU A 171 0.91 -9.00 -11.23
C LEU A 171 2.18 -8.93 -12.08
N ASP A 172 2.35 -7.88 -12.88
CA ASP A 172 3.55 -7.70 -13.68
C ASP A 172 4.80 -7.57 -12.80
N ARG A 173 4.69 -6.80 -11.71
CA ARG A 173 5.76 -6.65 -10.71
C ARG A 173 6.10 -7.98 -10.03
N GLN A 174 5.09 -8.73 -9.58
CA GLN A 174 5.30 -10.00 -8.89
C GLN A 174 5.86 -11.08 -9.82
N LYS A 175 5.45 -11.10 -11.10
CA LYS A 175 6.05 -12.00 -12.11
C LYS A 175 7.52 -11.67 -12.35
N MET A 176 7.89 -10.39 -12.41
CA MET A 176 9.30 -9.99 -12.53
C MET A 176 10.10 -10.38 -11.28
N ALA A 177 9.56 -10.18 -10.08
CA ALA A 177 10.21 -10.58 -8.84
C ALA A 177 10.39 -12.10 -8.76
N TRP A 178 9.36 -12.87 -9.16
CA TRP A 178 9.43 -14.32 -9.26
C TRP A 178 10.54 -14.75 -10.21
N ALA A 179 10.57 -14.21 -11.42
CA ALA A 179 11.58 -14.55 -12.43
C ALA A 179 13.00 -14.23 -11.93
N ALA A 180 13.18 -13.10 -11.23
CA ALA A 180 14.48 -12.70 -10.69
C ALA A 180 14.97 -13.58 -9.53
N SER A 181 14.06 -14.21 -8.79
CA SER A 181 14.37 -15.07 -7.63
C SER A 181 14.58 -16.56 -8.00
N HIS A 182 14.36 -16.94 -9.27
CA HIS A 182 14.45 -18.32 -9.72
C HIS A 182 15.57 -18.51 -10.77
N PRO A 183 16.24 -19.68 -10.79
CA PRO A 183 17.25 -20.02 -11.80
C PRO A 183 16.69 -19.97 -13.23
N MET A 184 17.58 -19.75 -14.20
CA MET A 184 17.21 -19.86 -15.62
C MET A 184 16.52 -21.22 -15.93
N GLY A 185 15.38 -21.16 -16.61
CA GLY A 185 14.54 -22.33 -16.89
C GLY A 185 13.38 -22.54 -15.91
N LEU A 186 13.40 -21.89 -14.73
CA LEU A 186 12.34 -21.93 -13.72
C LEU A 186 11.72 -20.55 -13.46
N THR A 187 11.88 -19.62 -14.39
CA THR A 187 11.42 -18.23 -14.27
C THR A 187 9.91 -18.06 -14.47
N GLN A 188 9.23 -19.08 -15.00
CA GLN A 188 7.79 -19.06 -15.17
C GLN A 188 7.08 -19.49 -13.88
N LEU A 189 5.92 -18.91 -13.63
CA LEU A 189 5.04 -19.37 -12.56
C LEU A 189 4.63 -20.83 -12.80
N PRO A 190 4.31 -21.60 -11.74
CA PRO A 190 3.76 -22.94 -11.86
C PRO A 190 2.55 -22.96 -12.79
N ALA A 191 2.41 -24.01 -13.61
CA ALA A 191 1.31 -24.13 -14.58
C ALA A 191 -0.06 -23.92 -13.91
N ARG A 192 -0.27 -24.53 -12.73
CA ARG A 192 -1.50 -24.35 -11.94
C ARG A 192 -1.76 -22.88 -11.60
N ALA A 193 -0.73 -22.10 -11.27
CA ALA A 193 -0.88 -20.68 -10.98
C ALA A 193 -1.25 -19.87 -12.22
N MET A 194 -0.79 -20.29 -13.41
CA MET A 194 -1.13 -19.63 -14.67
C MET A 194 -2.61 -19.84 -15.09
N GLU A 195 -3.26 -20.89 -14.60
CA GLU A 195 -4.68 -21.17 -14.84
C GLU A 195 -5.62 -20.35 -13.96
N LEU A 196 -5.12 -19.72 -12.89
CA LEU A 196 -5.94 -18.95 -11.96
C LEU A 196 -6.40 -17.63 -12.58
N PRO A 197 -7.60 -17.13 -12.20
CA PRO A 197 -8.00 -15.75 -12.45
C PRO A 197 -6.95 -14.78 -11.86
N ASP A 198 -6.77 -13.64 -12.51
CA ASP A 198 -5.70 -12.69 -12.16
C ASP A 198 -5.72 -12.24 -10.70
N LYS A 199 -6.90 -11.95 -10.14
CA LYS A 199 -7.04 -11.53 -8.73
C LYS A 199 -6.62 -12.64 -7.76
N LEU A 200 -7.04 -13.87 -8.00
CA LEU A 200 -6.67 -15.02 -7.17
C LEU A 200 -5.18 -15.36 -7.32
N ARG A 201 -4.65 -15.29 -8.55
CA ARG A 201 -3.22 -15.47 -8.81
C ARG A 201 -2.38 -14.45 -8.06
N LEU A 202 -2.79 -13.18 -8.09
CA LEU A 202 -2.10 -12.13 -7.35
C LEU A 202 -2.22 -12.37 -5.85
N ALA A 203 -3.40 -12.70 -5.34
CA ALA A 203 -3.62 -12.99 -3.92
C ALA A 203 -2.74 -14.14 -3.43
N TRP A 204 -2.59 -15.20 -4.24
CA TRP A 204 -1.65 -16.27 -3.96
C TRP A 204 -0.20 -15.77 -3.95
N LEU A 205 0.23 -15.03 -4.98
CA LEU A 205 1.61 -14.52 -5.08
C LEU A 205 2.03 -13.67 -3.87
N ILE A 206 1.12 -12.86 -3.35
CA ILE A 206 1.39 -11.99 -2.20
C ILE A 206 0.97 -12.60 -0.86
N ASN A 207 0.70 -13.91 -0.85
CA ASN A 207 0.32 -14.70 0.34
C ASN A 207 -0.93 -14.16 1.06
N ARG A 208 -1.97 -13.80 0.28
CA ARG A 208 -3.30 -13.39 0.77
C ARG A 208 -4.40 -14.37 0.38
N ALA A 209 -4.06 -15.44 -0.35
CA ALA A 209 -4.93 -16.59 -0.60
C ALA A 209 -4.09 -17.87 -0.66
N ARG A 210 -4.66 -18.96 -0.17
CA ARG A 210 -4.14 -20.31 -0.40
C ARG A 210 -4.87 -20.93 -1.57
N VAL A 211 -4.14 -21.71 -2.37
CA VAL A 211 -4.69 -22.40 -3.55
C VAL A 211 -4.28 -23.86 -3.48
N ASP A 212 -5.25 -24.75 -3.54
CA ASP A 212 -4.99 -26.19 -3.55
C ASP A 212 -4.06 -26.59 -4.71
N GLY A 213 -3.05 -27.39 -4.35
CA GLY A 213 -2.03 -27.84 -5.33
C GLY A 213 -0.92 -26.83 -5.61
N LEU A 214 -0.90 -25.69 -4.93
CA LEU A 214 0.23 -24.74 -4.93
C LEU A 214 0.85 -24.63 -3.52
N PRO A 215 2.18 -24.42 -3.43
CA PRO A 215 2.81 -24.05 -2.15
C PRO A 215 2.30 -22.67 -1.71
N ASP A 216 2.62 -22.26 -0.48
CA ASP A 216 2.39 -20.90 -0.03
C ASP A 216 3.11 -19.92 -0.99
N GLY A 217 2.47 -18.78 -1.28
CA GLY A 217 3.03 -17.76 -2.15
C GLY A 217 4.26 -17.08 -1.51
N PRO A 218 5.13 -16.45 -2.31
CA PRO A 218 6.35 -15.81 -1.80
C PRO A 218 6.08 -14.65 -0.83
N GLY A 219 4.90 -14.04 -0.87
CA GLY A 219 4.56 -12.90 -0.04
C GLY A 219 4.94 -11.54 -0.66
N LEU A 220 4.80 -10.48 0.15
CA LEU A 220 5.13 -9.09 -0.22
C LEU A 220 6.50 -8.70 0.31
#